data_6647541e35e8beffc9eb7138ca187c6e
#
_entry.id   6647541e35e8beffc9eb7138ca187c6e
#
_cell.length_a   1.000
_cell.length_b   1.000
_cell.length_c   1.000
_cell.angle_alpha   90.00
_cell.angle_beta   90.00
_cell.angle_gamma   90.00
#
_symmetry.space_group_name_H-M   'P 1'
#
loop_
_entity.id
_entity.type
_entity.pdbx_description
1 polymer ?
#
loop_
_entity_poly.entity_id
_entity_poly.type
_entity_poly.pdbx_seq_one_letter_code
_entity_poly.pdbx_strand_id
1 'polypeptide(L)'
;RPALRPCAGRLRPPRGVWRGPGPAAPPGAFRPTSADQLADWYLAHPDATLIAGATDVGLWLTKGLRQLPRTAFLSGVSDLQRIEHQTDHLRIGAGVTITALRAAITQAHPPFADLLRRFGSDQVRAMATIGGNIANGSPIGDTPPALIALGATLHLRRGEARRTLALEDFFLDYGRQDRGPGEFVEAVTIPVRAPALRCYKLSKRFDQDISAVNGCFNISLEGGRVCVARLAFGGMAGIPKRAAAAEAALLGQPWSLAAAHAAARALAQDFTPLSDMRASAAYRQTAAQNLLLRYCHDLAGVPVSVLEVAP
;
A
#
# COMPACT_ATOMS: atom_id res chain seq x y z
N ARG A 1 1.07 16.77 43.77
CA ARG A 1 1.89 16.85 42.53
C ARG A 1 1.42 18.07 41.77
N PRO A 2 2.29 19.02 41.34
CA PRO A 2 1.85 20.22 40.62
C PRO A 2 1.49 19.85 39.16
N ALA A 3 0.37 20.41 38.70
CA ALA A 3 -0.15 20.27 37.35
C ALA A 3 0.77 20.96 36.35
N LEU A 4 1.22 20.20 35.31
CA LEU A 4 1.95 20.74 34.18
C LEU A 4 1.01 21.59 33.31
N ARG A 5 1.33 22.88 33.15
CA ARG A 5 0.64 23.78 32.24
C ARG A 5 0.98 23.40 30.78
N PRO A 6 0.02 23.37 29.85
CA PRO A 6 0.30 23.14 28.45
C PRO A 6 1.05 24.35 27.85
N CYS A 7 2.22 24.13 27.30
CA CYS A 7 2.94 25.10 26.46
C CYS A 7 2.20 25.26 25.12
N ALA A 8 1.31 26.24 25.04
CA ALA A 8 0.73 26.70 23.77
C ALA A 8 1.70 27.62 23.04
N GLY A 9 2.81 27.08 22.56
CA GLY A 9 3.70 27.76 21.63
C GLY A 9 3.29 27.41 20.21
N ARG A 10 2.65 28.33 19.47
CA ARG A 10 2.47 28.21 18.01
C ARG A 10 3.86 28.16 17.39
N LEU A 11 4.29 27.01 16.92
CA LEU A 11 5.44 26.88 16.06
C LEU A 11 5.14 27.65 14.78
N ARG A 12 5.80 28.79 14.59
CA ARG A 12 5.83 29.47 13.29
C ARG A 12 6.50 28.53 12.29
N PRO A 13 5.93 28.34 11.08
CA PRO A 13 6.63 27.61 10.05
C PRO A 13 7.96 28.30 9.75
N PRO A 14 9.04 27.54 9.48
CA PRO A 14 10.34 28.13 9.17
C PRO A 14 10.19 29.03 7.93
N ARG A 15 10.56 30.31 8.09
CA ARG A 15 10.67 31.25 6.98
C ARG A 15 11.87 30.83 6.14
N GLY A 16 11.67 30.63 4.85
CA GLY A 16 12.73 30.44 3.88
C GLY A 16 12.88 28.99 3.40
N VAL A 17 11.93 28.52 2.61
CA VAL A 17 12.25 27.47 1.64
C VAL A 17 13.28 28.09 0.68
N TRP A 18 14.50 27.56 0.71
CA TRP A 18 15.57 27.94 -0.22
C TRP A 18 15.05 27.74 -1.66
N ARG A 19 14.78 28.86 -2.36
CA ARG A 19 14.32 28.90 -3.76
C ARG A 19 15.47 29.26 -4.70
N GLY A 20 16.67 28.74 -4.42
CA GLY A 20 17.75 28.82 -5.41
C GLY A 20 17.45 27.86 -6.58
N PRO A 21 17.99 28.11 -7.78
CA PRO A 21 17.98 27.14 -8.85
C PRO A 21 18.58 25.85 -8.27
N GLY A 22 17.81 24.77 -8.24
CA GLY A 22 18.32 23.47 -7.79
C GLY A 22 19.55 23.08 -8.61
N PRO A 23 20.46 22.26 -8.08
CA PRO A 23 21.64 21.84 -8.82
C PRO A 23 21.24 21.32 -10.19
N ALA A 24 22.01 21.64 -11.22
CA ALA A 24 21.79 21.16 -12.58
C ALA A 24 21.62 19.63 -12.51
N ALA A 25 20.65 19.09 -13.25
CA ALA A 25 20.44 17.63 -13.28
C ALA A 25 21.73 16.97 -13.79
N PRO A 26 22.18 15.88 -13.16
CA PRO A 26 23.33 15.14 -13.65
C PRO A 26 23.08 14.67 -15.09
N PRO A 27 24.12 14.47 -15.91
CA PRO A 27 23.96 13.94 -17.26
C PRO A 27 23.08 12.67 -17.25
N GLY A 28 22.05 12.61 -18.10
CA GLY A 28 21.09 11.50 -18.17
C GLY A 28 19.93 11.56 -17.19
N ALA A 29 19.81 12.62 -16.36
CA ALA A 29 18.69 12.84 -15.46
C ALA A 29 17.66 13.81 -16.06
N PHE A 30 16.39 13.37 -16.08
CA PHE A 30 15.25 14.15 -16.54
C PHE A 30 14.38 14.59 -15.35
N ARG A 31 13.83 15.79 -15.41
CA ARG A 31 12.93 16.35 -14.37
C ARG A 31 11.67 16.89 -15.01
N PRO A 32 10.68 16.04 -15.26
CA PRO A 32 9.39 16.49 -15.80
C PRO A 32 8.66 17.36 -14.78
N THR A 33 7.90 18.33 -15.28
CA THR A 33 7.04 19.22 -14.48
C THR A 33 5.56 18.88 -14.62
N SER A 34 5.21 18.04 -15.61
CA SER A 34 3.85 17.53 -15.82
C SER A 34 3.86 16.05 -16.16
N ALA A 35 2.70 15.40 -15.99
CA ALA A 35 2.50 14.00 -16.38
C ALA A 35 2.63 13.81 -17.90
N ASP A 36 2.30 14.82 -18.71
CA ASP A 36 2.45 14.77 -20.17
C ASP A 36 3.92 14.75 -20.56
N GLN A 37 4.73 15.64 -20.01
CA GLN A 37 6.19 15.64 -20.25
C GLN A 37 6.83 14.31 -19.84
N LEU A 38 6.37 13.72 -18.71
CA LEU A 38 6.85 12.42 -18.27
C LEU A 38 6.47 11.34 -19.29
N ALA A 39 5.22 11.34 -19.76
CA ALA A 39 4.68 10.33 -20.67
C ALA A 39 5.42 10.33 -22.01
N ASP A 40 5.64 11.50 -22.60
CA ASP A 40 6.36 11.67 -23.87
C ASP A 40 7.82 11.20 -23.72
N TRP A 41 8.49 11.68 -22.67
CA TRP A 41 9.88 11.32 -22.46
C TRP A 41 10.07 9.84 -22.14
N TYR A 42 9.19 9.25 -21.32
CA TYR A 42 9.29 7.84 -20.94
C TYR A 42 8.95 6.90 -22.08
N LEU A 43 8.08 7.32 -23.01
CA LEU A 43 7.82 6.59 -24.24
C LEU A 43 9.08 6.47 -25.12
N ALA A 44 9.88 7.55 -25.19
CA ALA A 44 11.14 7.56 -25.92
C ALA A 44 12.31 6.86 -25.15
N HIS A 45 12.18 6.70 -23.84
CA HIS A 45 13.20 6.13 -22.96
C HIS A 45 12.63 5.06 -22.02
N PRO A 46 12.06 3.95 -22.54
CA PRO A 46 11.32 2.96 -21.75
C PRO A 46 12.21 2.13 -20.79
N ASP A 47 13.52 2.17 -20.97
CA ASP A 47 14.56 1.58 -20.12
C ASP A 47 14.94 2.45 -18.91
N ALA A 48 14.46 3.70 -18.86
CA ALA A 48 14.80 4.63 -17.79
C ALA A 48 14.20 4.23 -16.45
N THR A 49 14.91 4.55 -15.37
CA THR A 49 14.41 4.36 -14.01
C THR A 49 13.61 5.59 -13.57
N LEU A 50 12.33 5.40 -13.23
CA LEU A 50 11.49 6.42 -12.64
C LEU A 50 11.74 6.51 -11.13
N ILE A 51 12.07 7.70 -10.63
CA ILE A 51 12.41 7.95 -9.22
C ILE A 51 11.40 8.93 -8.63
N ALA A 52 10.52 8.43 -7.76
CA ALA A 52 9.62 9.27 -6.97
C ALA A 52 10.28 9.68 -5.65
N GLY A 53 10.00 8.97 -4.55
CA GLY A 53 10.56 9.25 -3.24
C GLY A 53 11.95 8.67 -2.96
N ALA A 54 12.52 7.90 -3.88
CA ALA A 54 13.84 7.27 -3.81
C ALA A 54 14.10 6.33 -2.62
N THR A 55 13.11 6.03 -1.79
CA THR A 55 13.27 5.25 -0.55
C THR A 55 13.67 3.79 -0.78
N ASP A 56 13.42 3.25 -1.98
CA ASP A 56 13.91 1.95 -2.43
C ASP A 56 15.07 2.10 -3.42
N VAL A 57 14.89 2.87 -4.49
CA VAL A 57 15.93 3.09 -5.53
C VAL A 57 17.22 3.64 -4.95
N GLY A 58 17.15 4.45 -3.88
CA GLY A 58 18.32 4.93 -3.16
C GLY A 58 19.21 3.80 -2.63
N LEU A 59 18.63 2.65 -2.26
CA LEU A 59 19.38 1.48 -1.81
C LEU A 59 20.06 0.75 -2.98
N TRP A 60 19.52 0.84 -4.19
CA TRP A 60 20.18 0.27 -5.38
C TRP A 60 21.53 0.93 -5.63
N LEU A 61 21.64 2.23 -5.36
CA LEU A 61 22.88 3.01 -5.48
C LEU A 61 23.80 2.78 -4.25
N THR A 62 23.26 2.98 -3.03
CA THR A 62 24.09 3.02 -1.81
C THR A 62 24.48 1.64 -1.28
N LYS A 63 23.68 0.61 -1.55
CA LYS A 63 23.93 -0.77 -1.10
C LYS A 63 24.21 -1.71 -2.28
N GLY A 64 23.44 -1.57 -3.37
CA GLY A 64 23.60 -2.41 -4.56
C GLY A 64 24.68 -1.94 -5.52
N LEU A 65 25.23 -0.73 -5.34
CA LEU A 65 26.24 -0.08 -6.20
C LEU A 65 25.85 -0.12 -7.69
N ARG A 66 24.54 -0.08 -7.98
CA ARG A 66 24.01 -0.09 -9.33
C ARG A 66 24.23 1.24 -10.02
N GLN A 67 24.52 1.20 -11.30
CA GLN A 67 24.49 2.40 -12.16
C GLN A 67 23.06 2.57 -12.74
N LEU A 68 22.58 3.79 -12.75
CA LEU A 68 21.30 4.17 -13.35
C LEU A 68 21.57 5.14 -14.51
N PRO A 69 21.77 4.63 -15.72
CA PRO A 69 22.25 5.46 -16.86
C PRO A 69 21.23 6.52 -17.28
N ARG A 70 19.94 6.22 -17.13
CA ARG A 70 18.83 7.18 -17.37
C ARG A 70 17.84 7.16 -16.23
N THR A 71 17.48 8.36 -15.77
CA THR A 71 16.57 8.52 -14.64
C THR A 71 15.59 9.65 -14.89
N ALA A 72 14.35 9.50 -14.43
CA ALA A 72 13.40 10.61 -14.33
C ALA A 72 12.98 10.81 -12.87
N PHE A 73 13.14 12.05 -12.37
CA PHE A 73 12.77 12.43 -11.02
C PHE A 73 11.35 13.00 -11.01
N LEU A 74 10.41 12.28 -10.38
CA LEU A 74 8.98 12.59 -10.44
C LEU A 74 8.50 13.61 -9.42
N SER A 75 9.37 14.07 -8.51
CA SER A 75 9.00 14.99 -7.44
C SER A 75 8.49 16.36 -7.92
N GLY A 76 8.80 16.74 -9.16
CA GLY A 76 8.31 17.97 -9.80
C GLY A 76 6.95 17.83 -10.51
N VAL A 77 6.41 16.62 -10.64
CA VAL A 77 5.18 16.35 -11.39
C VAL A 77 3.97 16.55 -10.49
N SER A 78 3.44 17.78 -10.44
CA SER A 78 2.33 18.15 -9.55
C SER A 78 1.04 17.38 -9.84
N ASP A 79 0.81 16.99 -11.09
CA ASP A 79 -0.38 16.23 -11.51
C ASP A 79 -0.46 14.87 -10.82
N LEU A 80 0.69 14.23 -10.58
CA LEU A 80 0.77 12.95 -9.87
C LEU A 80 0.64 13.08 -8.36
N GLN A 81 0.62 14.29 -7.80
CA GLN A 81 0.57 14.53 -6.35
C GLN A 81 -0.83 14.88 -5.85
N ARG A 82 -1.85 14.81 -6.70
CA ARG A 82 -3.22 15.18 -6.38
C ARG A 82 -3.98 14.04 -5.74
N ILE A 83 -4.87 14.39 -4.80
CA ILE A 83 -5.93 13.50 -4.30
C ILE A 83 -7.25 14.17 -4.66
N GLU A 84 -8.03 13.50 -5.49
CA GLU A 84 -9.31 13.99 -6.00
C GLU A 84 -10.43 13.24 -5.29
N HIS A 85 -11.29 13.99 -4.59
CA HIS A 85 -12.46 13.47 -3.92
C HIS A 85 -13.65 13.51 -4.87
N GLN A 86 -14.22 12.35 -5.15
CA GLN A 86 -15.47 12.22 -5.88
C GLN A 86 -16.56 11.66 -4.95
N THR A 87 -17.78 11.54 -5.44
CA THR A 87 -18.94 11.15 -4.61
C THR A 87 -18.78 9.77 -3.97
N ASP A 88 -18.23 8.81 -4.71
CA ASP A 88 -18.15 7.39 -4.33
C ASP A 88 -16.70 6.87 -4.26
N HIS A 89 -15.73 7.63 -4.76
CA HIS A 89 -14.33 7.20 -4.79
C HIS A 89 -13.33 8.34 -4.59
N LEU A 90 -12.12 7.96 -4.20
CA LEU A 90 -10.93 8.80 -4.13
C LEU A 90 -9.97 8.39 -5.24
N ARG A 91 -9.59 9.32 -6.10
CA ARG A 91 -8.49 9.13 -7.06
C ARG A 91 -7.22 9.72 -6.47
N ILE A 92 -6.20 8.90 -6.35
CA ILE A 92 -4.93 9.20 -5.66
C ILE A 92 -3.82 9.11 -6.70
N GLY A 93 -3.17 10.23 -6.98
CA GLY A 93 -2.04 10.29 -7.91
C GLY A 93 -0.83 9.52 -7.41
N ALA A 94 -0.08 8.91 -8.32
CA ALA A 94 1.06 8.04 -8.01
C ALA A 94 2.18 8.72 -7.18
N GLY A 95 2.32 10.04 -7.30
CA GLY A 95 3.28 10.86 -6.58
C GLY A 95 2.84 11.27 -5.17
N VAL A 96 1.62 10.92 -4.74
CA VAL A 96 1.14 11.22 -3.38
C VAL A 96 2.00 10.47 -2.38
N THR A 97 2.55 11.19 -1.40
CA THR A 97 3.37 10.58 -0.34
C THR A 97 2.52 9.76 0.62
N ILE A 98 3.13 8.78 1.29
CA ILE A 98 2.45 7.97 2.30
C ILE A 98 1.92 8.83 3.45
N THR A 99 2.64 9.90 3.83
CA THR A 99 2.17 10.87 4.83
C THR A 99 0.90 11.60 4.37
N ALA A 100 0.88 12.11 3.14
CA ALA A 100 -0.28 12.81 2.57
C ALA A 100 -1.48 11.86 2.40
N LEU A 101 -1.25 10.65 1.89
CA LEU A 101 -2.27 9.60 1.78
C LEU A 101 -2.89 9.29 3.13
N ARG A 102 -2.05 9.02 4.15
CA ARG A 102 -2.53 8.72 5.50
C ARG A 102 -3.45 9.83 6.03
N ALA A 103 -3.05 11.09 5.88
CA ALA A 103 -3.87 12.24 6.32
C ALA A 103 -5.23 12.27 5.60
N ALA A 104 -5.25 12.05 4.29
CA ALA A 104 -6.45 12.10 3.48
C ALA A 104 -7.47 10.99 3.79
N ILE A 105 -6.99 9.78 4.14
CA ILE A 105 -7.86 8.61 4.36
C ILE A 105 -8.19 8.35 5.83
N THR A 106 -7.66 9.13 6.77
CA THR A 106 -7.81 8.87 8.22
C THR A 106 -9.27 8.75 8.66
N GLN A 107 -10.17 9.56 8.10
CA GLN A 107 -11.59 9.50 8.44
C GLN A 107 -12.36 8.44 7.64
N ALA A 108 -12.03 8.27 6.36
CA ALA A 108 -12.72 7.33 5.47
C ALA A 108 -12.31 5.87 5.72
N HIS A 109 -11.02 5.64 5.99
CA HIS A 109 -10.43 4.32 6.14
C HIS A 109 -9.46 4.27 7.34
N PRO A 110 -9.95 4.44 8.60
CA PRO A 110 -9.08 4.45 9.79
C PRO A 110 -8.14 3.25 9.90
N PRO A 111 -8.57 1.99 9.62
CA PRO A 111 -7.66 0.83 9.70
C PRO A 111 -6.52 0.89 8.68
N PHE A 112 -6.75 1.44 7.49
CA PHE A 112 -5.68 1.64 6.50
C PHE A 112 -4.74 2.78 6.93
N ALA A 113 -5.27 3.86 7.46
CA ALA A 113 -4.45 4.96 7.99
C ALA A 113 -3.57 4.50 9.17
N ASP A 114 -4.05 3.59 10.03
CA ASP A 114 -3.26 3.01 11.11
C ASP A 114 -2.17 2.05 10.58
N LEU A 115 -2.46 1.25 9.55
CA LEU A 115 -1.44 0.49 8.85
C LEU A 115 -0.32 1.39 8.31
N LEU A 116 -0.71 2.52 7.66
CA LEU A 116 0.26 3.48 7.12
C LEU A 116 1.07 4.18 8.22
N ARG A 117 0.55 4.34 9.43
CA ARG A 117 1.31 4.84 10.58
C ARG A 117 2.52 3.96 10.88
N ARG A 118 2.40 2.64 10.67
CA ARG A 118 3.46 1.64 10.85
C ARG A 118 4.30 1.38 9.59
N PHE A 119 4.07 2.12 8.51
CA PHE A 119 4.85 2.04 7.28
C PHE A 119 6.18 2.77 7.45
N GLY A 120 7.28 2.06 7.51
CA GLY A 120 8.61 2.66 7.66
C GLY A 120 8.71 3.68 8.81
N SER A 121 9.63 4.63 8.69
CA SER A 121 9.78 5.79 9.58
C SER A 121 9.00 7.01 9.07
N ASP A 122 8.91 8.07 9.87
CA ASP A 122 8.32 9.35 9.44
C ASP A 122 9.05 9.92 8.22
N GLN A 123 10.38 9.83 8.18
CA GLN A 123 11.20 10.27 7.06
C GLN A 123 10.89 9.46 5.78
N VAL A 124 10.74 8.14 5.93
CA VAL A 124 10.37 7.27 4.80
C VAL A 124 8.97 7.61 4.32
N ARG A 125 7.98 7.78 5.20
CA ARG A 125 6.61 8.14 4.82
C ARG A 125 6.49 9.51 4.16
N ALA A 126 7.33 10.45 4.56
CA ALA A 126 7.37 11.80 3.95
C ALA A 126 7.88 11.78 2.50
N MET A 127 8.66 10.77 2.13
CA MET A 127 9.28 10.65 0.79
C MET A 127 8.65 9.56 -0.08
N ALA A 128 8.39 8.37 0.50
CA ALA A 128 7.79 7.25 -0.22
C ALA A 128 6.41 7.61 -0.77
N THR A 129 6.12 7.19 -2.00
CA THR A 129 4.87 7.49 -2.69
C THR A 129 4.05 6.23 -2.91
N ILE A 130 2.72 6.41 -3.03
CA ILE A 130 1.80 5.29 -3.27
C ILE A 130 2.12 4.58 -4.59
N GLY A 131 2.36 5.33 -5.67
CA GLY A 131 2.74 4.76 -6.97
C GLY A 131 4.07 4.04 -6.93
N GLY A 132 5.07 4.59 -6.19
CA GLY A 132 6.35 3.93 -5.97
C GLY A 132 6.20 2.61 -5.22
N ASN A 133 5.37 2.54 -4.18
CA ASN A 133 5.13 1.31 -3.44
C ASN A 133 4.41 0.24 -4.29
N ILE A 134 3.43 0.65 -5.11
CA ILE A 134 2.74 -0.25 -6.06
C ILE A 134 3.72 -0.72 -7.14
N ALA A 135 4.41 0.20 -7.82
CA ALA A 135 5.28 -0.10 -8.94
C ALA A 135 6.55 -0.89 -8.56
N ASN A 136 7.00 -0.79 -7.30
CA ASN A 136 8.07 -1.63 -6.78
C ASN A 136 7.66 -3.11 -6.71
N GLY A 137 6.37 -3.41 -6.53
CA GLY A 137 5.83 -4.77 -6.58
C GLY A 137 6.37 -5.70 -5.51
N SER A 138 6.82 -5.16 -4.38
CA SER A 138 7.34 -5.98 -3.27
C SER A 138 6.25 -6.91 -2.71
N PRO A 139 6.55 -8.21 -2.53
CA PRO A 139 5.61 -9.16 -1.91
C PRO A 139 5.27 -8.81 -0.45
N ILE A 140 6.07 -7.94 0.16
CA ILE A 140 5.91 -7.47 1.55
C ILE A 140 5.60 -5.97 1.63
N GLY A 141 5.22 -5.34 0.51
CA GLY A 141 4.71 -3.97 0.47
C GLY A 141 3.43 -3.84 1.30
N ASP A 142 3.35 -2.82 2.15
CA ASP A 142 2.21 -2.69 3.07
C ASP A 142 0.94 -2.15 2.41
N THR A 143 1.06 -1.32 1.35
CA THR A 143 -0.14 -0.70 0.74
C THR A 143 -0.92 -1.62 -0.21
N PRO A 144 -0.28 -2.51 -1.03
CA PRO A 144 -1.03 -3.31 -1.98
C PRO A 144 -2.12 -4.20 -1.37
N PRO A 145 -1.92 -4.93 -0.25
CA PRO A 145 -2.99 -5.73 0.34
C PRO A 145 -4.21 -4.91 0.77
N ALA A 146 -3.99 -3.71 1.35
CA ALA A 146 -5.09 -2.82 1.75
C ALA A 146 -5.86 -2.30 0.52
N LEU A 147 -5.15 -1.89 -0.53
CA LEU A 147 -5.74 -1.44 -1.78
C LEU A 147 -6.51 -2.55 -2.49
N ILE A 148 -5.96 -3.78 -2.52
CA ILE A 148 -6.63 -4.97 -3.08
C ILE A 148 -7.91 -5.28 -2.28
N ALA A 149 -7.86 -5.25 -0.95
CA ALA A 149 -9.05 -5.46 -0.11
C ALA A 149 -10.13 -4.39 -0.34
N LEU A 150 -9.74 -3.17 -0.67
CA LEU A 150 -10.64 -2.08 -1.06
C LEU A 150 -11.21 -2.24 -2.49
N GLY A 151 -10.70 -3.16 -3.30
CA GLY A 151 -11.07 -3.28 -4.72
C GLY A 151 -10.53 -2.14 -5.56
N ALA A 152 -9.31 -1.71 -5.29
CA ALA A 152 -8.70 -0.58 -5.97
C ALA A 152 -8.54 -0.80 -7.48
N THR A 153 -8.80 0.25 -8.25
CA THR A 153 -8.51 0.32 -9.68
C THR A 153 -7.20 1.06 -9.90
N LEU A 154 -6.26 0.41 -10.59
CA LEU A 154 -5.00 1.01 -11.00
C LEU A 154 -5.13 1.70 -12.35
N HIS A 155 -4.56 2.89 -12.47
CA HIS A 155 -4.50 3.67 -13.70
C HIS A 155 -3.06 3.67 -14.21
N LEU A 156 -2.88 3.18 -15.42
CA LEU A 156 -1.61 3.15 -16.14
C LEU A 156 -1.64 4.09 -17.33
N ARG A 157 -0.50 4.73 -17.61
CA ARG A 157 -0.33 5.63 -18.74
C ARG A 157 0.92 5.30 -19.55
N ARG A 158 0.76 5.36 -20.89
CA ARG A 158 1.85 5.23 -21.86
C ARG A 158 1.66 6.27 -22.98
N GLY A 159 2.47 7.32 -23.02
CA GLY A 159 2.21 8.45 -23.94
C GLY A 159 0.80 9.01 -23.73
N GLU A 160 0.01 9.10 -24.78
CA GLU A 160 -1.40 9.52 -24.73
C GLU A 160 -2.35 8.39 -24.27
N ALA A 161 -1.93 7.14 -24.39
CA ALA A 161 -2.78 5.99 -24.05
C ALA A 161 -2.88 5.83 -22.53
N ARG A 162 -4.10 5.54 -22.05
CA ARG A 162 -4.40 5.19 -20.66
C ARG A 162 -5.21 3.92 -20.63
N ARG A 163 -4.94 3.10 -19.62
CA ARG A 163 -5.76 1.92 -19.30
C ARG A 163 -5.92 1.75 -17.80
N THR A 164 -6.93 1.01 -17.42
CA THR A 164 -7.19 0.65 -16.03
C THR A 164 -7.28 -0.85 -15.88
N LEU A 165 -6.96 -1.34 -14.69
CA LEU A 165 -7.13 -2.75 -14.31
C LEU A 165 -7.39 -2.84 -12.81
N ALA A 166 -7.92 -3.96 -12.34
CA ALA A 166 -7.97 -4.24 -10.91
C ALA A 166 -6.53 -4.37 -10.38
N LEU A 167 -6.25 -3.80 -9.21
CA LEU A 167 -4.87 -3.76 -8.70
C LEU A 167 -4.27 -5.16 -8.49
N GLU A 168 -5.11 -6.15 -8.12
CA GLU A 168 -4.66 -7.53 -7.97
C GLU A 168 -4.12 -8.14 -9.26
N ASP A 169 -4.62 -7.72 -10.43
CA ASP A 169 -4.22 -8.23 -11.73
C ASP A 169 -2.89 -7.61 -12.22
N PHE A 170 -2.43 -6.55 -11.58
CA PHE A 170 -1.16 -5.90 -11.90
C PHE A 170 0.06 -6.74 -11.52
N PHE A 171 -0.03 -7.56 -10.48
CA PHE A 171 1.07 -8.36 -9.98
C PHE A 171 1.01 -9.76 -10.59
N LEU A 172 1.85 -10.04 -11.57
CA LEU A 172 1.84 -11.32 -12.30
C LEU A 172 2.71 -12.39 -11.61
N ASP A 173 3.91 -12.01 -11.17
CA ASP A 173 4.88 -12.88 -10.50
C ASP A 173 5.91 -12.04 -9.75
N TYR A 174 6.80 -12.68 -8.99
CA TYR A 174 7.89 -11.96 -8.31
C TYR A 174 8.71 -11.13 -9.29
N GLY A 175 8.75 -9.82 -9.05
CA GLY A 175 9.44 -8.85 -9.92
C GLY A 175 8.81 -8.65 -11.31
N ARG A 176 7.65 -9.26 -11.61
CA ARG A 176 6.95 -9.13 -12.89
C ARG A 176 5.54 -8.54 -12.70
N GLN A 177 5.27 -7.51 -13.46
CA GLN A 177 4.01 -6.75 -13.41
C GLN A 177 3.39 -6.67 -14.81
N ASP A 178 2.06 -6.49 -14.87
CA ASP A 178 1.33 -6.17 -16.10
C ASP A 178 1.54 -4.69 -16.46
N ARG A 179 2.77 -4.39 -16.89
CA ARG A 179 3.19 -3.05 -17.29
C ARG A 179 4.08 -3.14 -18.51
N GLY A 180 3.68 -2.49 -19.59
CA GLY A 180 4.44 -2.42 -20.83
C GLY A 180 5.66 -1.47 -20.75
N PRO A 181 6.62 -1.59 -21.71
CA PRO A 181 7.70 -0.62 -21.85
C PRO A 181 7.15 0.80 -22.06
N GLY A 182 7.70 1.78 -21.35
CA GLY A 182 7.23 3.18 -21.40
C GLY A 182 5.90 3.43 -20.71
N GLU A 183 5.34 2.44 -19.99
CA GLU A 183 4.11 2.56 -19.20
C GLU A 183 4.44 2.80 -17.73
N PHE A 184 3.69 3.71 -17.08
CA PHE A 184 3.88 4.03 -15.67
C PHE A 184 2.55 4.08 -14.91
N VAL A 185 2.63 3.92 -13.59
CA VAL A 185 1.48 4.11 -12.69
C VAL A 185 1.16 5.60 -12.61
N GLU A 186 -0.02 5.99 -13.07
CA GLU A 186 -0.48 7.37 -13.04
C GLU A 186 -1.27 7.67 -11.76
N ALA A 187 -2.15 6.76 -11.36
CA ALA A 187 -2.99 6.90 -10.16
C ALA A 187 -3.53 5.56 -9.68
N VAL A 188 -4.14 5.55 -8.50
CA VAL A 188 -5.00 4.48 -8.00
C VAL A 188 -6.31 5.07 -7.48
N THR A 189 -7.42 4.40 -7.75
CA THR A 189 -8.76 4.78 -7.28
C THR A 189 -9.24 3.76 -6.24
N ILE A 190 -9.78 4.26 -5.12
CA ILE A 190 -10.38 3.46 -4.04
C ILE A 190 -11.78 3.97 -3.70
N PRO A 191 -12.71 3.13 -3.21
CA PRO A 191 -14.00 3.59 -2.73
C PRO A 191 -13.86 4.51 -1.51
N VAL A 192 -14.79 5.46 -1.32
CA VAL A 192 -14.82 6.33 -0.13
C VAL A 192 -15.34 5.61 1.12
N ARG A 193 -16.01 4.46 0.97
CA ARG A 193 -16.61 3.71 2.09
C ARG A 193 -16.24 2.23 2.02
N ALA A 194 -15.72 1.72 3.12
CA ALA A 194 -15.47 0.31 3.35
C ALA A 194 -15.52 0.03 4.87
N PRO A 195 -16.72 0.01 5.49
CA PRO A 195 -16.86 -0.04 6.95
C PRO A 195 -16.33 -1.34 7.56
N ALA A 196 -16.32 -2.41 6.78
CA ALA A 196 -15.77 -3.70 7.22
C ALA A 196 -14.27 -3.84 6.94
N LEU A 197 -13.60 -2.85 6.34
CA LEU A 197 -12.16 -2.93 6.13
C LEU A 197 -11.42 -3.06 7.46
N ARG A 198 -10.51 -4.02 7.53
CA ARG A 198 -9.50 -4.14 8.59
C ARG A 198 -8.14 -4.45 7.98
N CYS A 199 -7.10 -3.89 8.58
CA CYS A 199 -5.72 -4.05 8.12
C CYS A 199 -4.86 -4.48 9.31
N TYR A 200 -4.16 -5.60 9.18
CA TYR A 200 -3.33 -6.17 10.24
C TYR A 200 -1.90 -6.37 9.75
N LYS A 201 -0.96 -5.79 10.47
CA LYS A 201 0.48 -5.94 10.19
C LYS A 201 1.15 -6.70 11.32
N LEU A 202 1.77 -7.82 10.98
CA LEU A 202 2.64 -8.59 11.87
C LEU A 202 4.10 -8.39 11.47
N SER A 203 4.91 -7.96 12.41
CA SER A 203 6.35 -7.72 12.25
C SER A 203 7.06 -8.00 13.59
N LYS A 204 8.38 -8.21 13.55
CA LYS A 204 9.16 -8.48 14.78
C LYS A 204 9.23 -7.28 15.72
N ARG A 205 9.29 -6.07 15.17
CA ARG A 205 9.25 -4.81 15.91
C ARG A 205 7.93 -4.10 15.65
N PHE A 206 7.50 -3.26 16.57
CA PHE A 206 6.26 -2.52 16.44
C PHE A 206 6.34 -1.48 15.30
N ASP A 207 7.42 -0.70 15.26
CA ASP A 207 7.66 0.35 14.28
C ASP A 207 8.89 0.07 13.41
N GLN A 208 8.93 0.71 12.23
CA GLN A 208 10.06 0.73 11.30
C GLN A 208 10.54 -0.69 10.93
N ASP A 209 9.60 -1.60 10.79
CA ASP A 209 9.91 -2.98 10.45
C ASP A 209 9.10 -3.48 9.26
N ILE A 210 9.70 -4.41 8.53
CA ILE A 210 9.09 -5.06 7.38
C ILE A 210 8.07 -6.10 7.87
N SER A 211 6.92 -6.15 7.21
CA SER A 211 5.89 -7.14 7.53
C SER A 211 6.38 -8.57 7.32
N ALA A 212 6.19 -9.42 8.31
CA ALA A 212 6.24 -10.88 8.12
C ALA A 212 4.96 -11.34 7.41
N VAL A 213 3.79 -10.90 7.90
CA VAL A 213 2.47 -11.09 7.29
C VAL A 213 1.71 -9.78 7.38
N ASN A 214 1.09 -9.38 6.28
CA ASN A 214 0.15 -8.28 6.22
C ASN A 214 -1.19 -8.82 5.69
N GLY A 215 -2.25 -8.80 6.51
CA GLY A 215 -3.59 -9.22 6.13
C GLY A 215 -4.54 -8.03 6.10
N CYS A 216 -5.21 -7.81 4.96
CA CYS A 216 -6.20 -6.76 4.79
C CYS A 216 -7.49 -7.38 4.26
N PHE A 217 -8.60 -7.16 4.96
CA PHE A 217 -9.85 -7.85 4.72
C PHE A 217 -11.02 -6.88 4.65
N ASN A 218 -11.92 -7.14 3.72
CA ASN A 218 -13.14 -6.36 3.54
C ASN A 218 -14.26 -7.29 3.05
N ILE A 219 -15.38 -7.34 3.77
CA ILE A 219 -16.56 -8.11 3.37
C ILE A 219 -17.77 -7.19 3.26
N SER A 220 -18.77 -7.63 2.49
CA SER A 220 -20.11 -7.05 2.52
C SER A 220 -21.12 -8.11 2.88
N LEU A 221 -22.13 -7.73 3.66
CA LEU A 221 -23.19 -8.63 4.13
C LEU A 221 -24.53 -8.18 3.58
N GLU A 222 -25.32 -9.15 3.10
CA GLU A 222 -26.74 -8.98 2.78
C GLU A 222 -27.54 -10.04 3.54
N GLY A 223 -28.51 -9.60 4.35
CA GLY A 223 -29.27 -10.53 5.20
C GLY A 223 -28.41 -11.35 6.16
N GLY A 224 -27.27 -10.82 6.61
CA GLY A 224 -26.32 -11.52 7.48
C GLY A 224 -25.45 -12.57 6.78
N ARG A 225 -25.54 -12.69 5.44
CA ARG A 225 -24.70 -13.56 4.62
C ARG A 225 -23.65 -12.75 3.88
N VAL A 226 -22.49 -13.36 3.66
CA VAL A 226 -21.38 -12.75 2.92
C VAL A 226 -21.74 -12.72 1.43
N CYS A 227 -21.97 -11.52 0.87
CA CYS A 227 -22.19 -11.31 -0.57
C CYS A 227 -20.92 -10.88 -1.31
N VAL A 228 -19.97 -10.24 -0.62
CA VAL A 228 -18.64 -9.92 -1.14
C VAL A 228 -17.59 -10.29 -0.09
N ALA A 229 -16.50 -10.93 -0.51
CA ALA A 229 -15.32 -11.17 0.31
C ALA A 229 -14.07 -10.76 -0.48
N ARG A 230 -13.23 -9.95 0.12
CA ARG A 230 -11.92 -9.57 -0.39
C ARG A 230 -10.90 -9.73 0.72
N LEU A 231 -10.12 -10.79 0.64
CA LEU A 231 -9.10 -11.17 1.63
C LEU A 231 -7.74 -11.13 0.96
N ALA A 232 -6.98 -10.07 1.20
CA ALA A 232 -5.69 -9.86 0.57
C ALA A 232 -4.53 -9.98 1.57
N PHE A 233 -3.44 -10.59 1.13
CA PHE A 233 -2.26 -10.82 1.95
C PHE A 233 -0.98 -10.34 1.28
N GLY A 234 -0.06 -9.80 2.09
CA GLY A 234 1.35 -9.62 1.80
C GLY A 234 2.19 -10.57 2.65
N GLY A 235 3.32 -11.02 2.11
CA GLY A 235 4.24 -11.94 2.79
C GLY A 235 3.84 -13.42 2.75
N MET A 236 2.77 -13.76 2.05
CA MET A 236 2.26 -15.12 1.93
C MET A 236 2.58 -15.78 0.58
N ALA A 237 2.94 -14.98 -0.43
CA ALA A 237 3.32 -15.41 -1.78
C ALA A 237 4.42 -14.50 -2.34
N GLY A 238 4.90 -14.77 -3.55
CA GLY A 238 5.85 -13.91 -4.27
C GLY A 238 5.29 -12.56 -4.71
N ILE A 239 3.99 -12.35 -4.55
CA ILE A 239 3.25 -11.12 -4.87
C ILE A 239 2.23 -10.83 -3.77
N PRO A 240 1.74 -9.58 -3.63
CA PRO A 240 0.50 -9.29 -2.91
C PRO A 240 -0.66 -10.02 -3.59
N LYS A 241 -1.43 -10.84 -2.85
CA LYS A 241 -2.38 -11.77 -3.48
C LYS A 241 -3.67 -11.90 -2.68
N ARG A 242 -4.79 -12.07 -3.39
CA ARG A 242 -6.08 -12.47 -2.80
C ARG A 242 -6.09 -13.95 -2.43
N ALA A 243 -6.84 -14.28 -1.38
CA ALA A 243 -7.07 -15.64 -0.90
C ALA A 243 -8.37 -16.21 -1.50
N ALA A 244 -8.33 -16.57 -2.78
CA ALA A 244 -9.52 -16.94 -3.55
C ALA A 244 -10.29 -18.15 -2.98
N ALA A 245 -9.59 -19.17 -2.48
CA ALA A 245 -10.22 -20.34 -1.86
C ALA A 245 -10.87 -19.96 -0.52
N ALA A 246 -10.22 -19.12 0.29
CA ALA A 246 -10.77 -18.61 1.54
C ALA A 246 -11.99 -17.71 1.29
N GLU A 247 -11.95 -16.84 0.27
CA GLU A 247 -13.08 -16.02 -0.14
C GLU A 247 -14.27 -16.88 -0.60
N ALA A 248 -14.01 -17.89 -1.43
CA ALA A 248 -15.05 -18.83 -1.89
C ALA A 248 -15.72 -19.59 -0.72
N ALA A 249 -14.95 -19.92 0.32
CA ALA A 249 -15.48 -20.57 1.52
C ALA A 249 -16.40 -19.65 2.36
N LEU A 250 -16.33 -18.32 2.17
CA LEU A 250 -17.18 -17.34 2.85
C LEU A 250 -18.44 -16.99 2.06
N LEU A 251 -18.36 -16.94 0.73
CA LEU A 251 -19.44 -16.45 -0.13
C LEU A 251 -20.73 -17.23 0.10
N GLY A 252 -21.83 -16.51 0.30
CA GLY A 252 -23.17 -17.06 0.58
C GLY A 252 -23.36 -17.63 1.99
N GLN A 253 -22.30 -17.74 2.81
CA GLN A 253 -22.40 -18.26 4.18
C GLN A 253 -22.87 -17.18 5.16
N PRO A 254 -23.61 -17.53 6.22
CA PRO A 254 -23.83 -16.65 7.35
C PRO A 254 -22.47 -16.22 7.92
N TRP A 255 -22.31 -14.91 8.17
CA TRP A 255 -21.09 -14.44 8.82
C TRP A 255 -21.02 -14.91 10.26
N SER A 256 -20.08 -15.77 10.57
CA SER A 256 -19.92 -16.41 11.88
C SER A 256 -18.48 -16.86 12.10
N LEU A 257 -18.13 -17.14 13.36
CA LEU A 257 -16.82 -17.70 13.69
C LEU A 257 -16.58 -19.07 13.02
N ALA A 258 -17.63 -19.89 12.84
CA ALA A 258 -17.55 -21.16 12.12
C ALA A 258 -17.19 -20.95 10.64
N ALA A 259 -17.79 -19.96 9.97
CA ALA A 259 -17.45 -19.59 8.59
C ALA A 259 -16.02 -19.04 8.51
N ALA A 260 -15.60 -18.21 9.46
CA ALA A 260 -14.23 -17.69 9.54
C ALA A 260 -13.20 -18.84 9.73
N HIS A 261 -13.49 -19.84 10.55
CA HIS A 261 -12.65 -21.03 10.69
C HIS A 261 -12.56 -21.86 9.40
N ALA A 262 -13.67 -22.01 8.66
CA ALA A 262 -13.67 -22.72 7.38
C ALA A 262 -12.77 -21.98 6.36
N ALA A 263 -12.94 -20.67 6.23
CA ALA A 263 -12.09 -19.84 5.37
C ALA A 263 -10.61 -19.84 5.80
N ALA A 264 -10.34 -19.79 7.11
CA ALA A 264 -8.98 -19.87 7.64
C ALA A 264 -8.27 -21.18 7.25
N ARG A 265 -8.98 -22.31 7.28
CA ARG A 265 -8.44 -23.60 6.78
C ARG A 265 -8.18 -23.58 5.28
N ALA A 266 -9.04 -22.92 4.50
CA ALA A 266 -8.90 -22.83 3.05
C ALA A 266 -7.68 -22.02 2.61
N LEU A 267 -7.11 -21.15 3.46
CA LEU A 267 -5.87 -20.42 3.17
C LEU A 267 -4.69 -21.33 2.80
N ALA A 268 -4.68 -22.58 3.22
CA ALA A 268 -3.65 -23.55 2.82
C ALA A 268 -3.71 -23.93 1.33
N GLN A 269 -4.83 -23.68 0.66
CA GLN A 269 -4.99 -23.86 -0.79
C GLN A 269 -4.54 -22.63 -1.57
N ASP A 270 -4.59 -21.45 -0.94
CA ASP A 270 -4.23 -20.17 -1.56
C ASP A 270 -2.72 -19.89 -1.51
N PHE A 271 -2.05 -20.35 -0.46
CA PHE A 271 -0.70 -19.92 -0.12
C PHE A 271 0.23 -21.05 0.28
N THR A 272 1.45 -20.97 -0.24
CA THR A 272 2.60 -21.76 0.20
C THR A 272 3.73 -20.78 0.54
N PRO A 273 3.69 -20.16 1.74
CA PRO A 273 4.67 -19.15 2.11
C PRO A 273 6.05 -19.75 2.31
N LEU A 274 7.07 -18.95 2.04
CA LEU A 274 8.46 -19.34 2.27
C LEU A 274 8.90 -19.05 3.72
N SER A 275 9.99 -19.71 4.15
CA SER A 275 10.71 -19.37 5.37
C SER A 275 11.88 -18.44 5.05
N ASP A 276 12.04 -17.37 5.82
CA ASP A 276 13.15 -16.41 5.72
C ASP A 276 13.54 -15.88 7.10
N MET A 277 14.43 -14.86 7.15
CA MET A 277 14.88 -14.23 8.38
C MET A 277 13.75 -13.55 9.17
N ARG A 278 12.57 -13.32 8.57
CA ARG A 278 11.43 -12.64 9.22
C ARG A 278 10.51 -13.61 9.91
N ALA A 279 10.20 -14.74 9.25
CA ALA A 279 9.30 -15.75 9.79
C ALA A 279 9.45 -17.09 9.07
N SER A 280 9.14 -18.19 9.76
CA SER A 280 8.99 -19.50 9.11
C SER A 280 7.68 -19.58 8.31
N ALA A 281 7.63 -20.47 7.32
CA ALA A 281 6.42 -20.78 6.55
C ALA A 281 5.24 -21.19 7.47
N ALA A 282 5.52 -22.05 8.46
CA ALA A 282 4.52 -22.49 9.43
C ALA A 282 3.96 -21.33 10.26
N TYR A 283 4.82 -20.42 10.73
CA TYR A 283 4.36 -19.21 11.43
C TYR A 283 3.48 -18.34 10.55
N ARG A 284 3.90 -18.07 9.31
CA ARG A 284 3.11 -17.25 8.37
C ARG A 284 1.73 -17.85 8.13
N GLN A 285 1.65 -19.17 7.92
CA GLN A 285 0.38 -19.86 7.69
C GLN A 285 -0.54 -19.77 8.92
N THR A 286 -0.01 -20.09 10.11
CA THR A 286 -0.78 -20.00 11.37
C THR A 286 -1.21 -18.57 11.66
N ALA A 287 -0.31 -17.60 11.45
CA ALA A 287 -0.59 -16.18 11.66
C ALA A 287 -1.69 -15.68 10.72
N ALA A 288 -1.63 -16.03 9.42
CA ALA A 288 -2.66 -15.65 8.45
C ALA A 288 -4.04 -16.20 8.82
N GLN A 289 -4.12 -17.46 9.26
CA GLN A 289 -5.36 -18.08 9.76
C GLN A 289 -5.91 -17.32 10.97
N ASN A 290 -5.07 -17.01 11.95
CA ASN A 290 -5.45 -16.29 13.16
C ASN A 290 -5.86 -14.82 12.87
N LEU A 291 -5.28 -14.17 11.86
CA LEU A 291 -5.73 -12.84 11.43
C LEU A 291 -7.16 -12.85 10.93
N LEU A 292 -7.58 -13.91 10.24
CA LEU A 292 -8.97 -14.04 9.77
C LEU A 292 -9.95 -14.29 10.94
N LEU A 293 -9.55 -15.06 11.95
CA LEU A 293 -10.34 -15.22 13.19
C LEU A 293 -10.42 -13.91 13.98
N ARG A 294 -9.29 -13.21 14.08
CA ARG A 294 -9.23 -11.86 14.67
C ARG A 294 -10.18 -10.91 13.96
N TYR A 295 -10.24 -10.94 12.64
CA TYR A 295 -11.16 -10.14 11.84
C TYR A 295 -12.62 -10.39 12.20
N CYS A 296 -12.99 -11.66 12.43
CA CYS A 296 -14.34 -12.01 12.85
C CYS A 296 -14.68 -11.41 14.23
N HIS A 297 -13.77 -11.49 15.19
CA HIS A 297 -13.94 -10.89 16.52
C HIS A 297 -14.00 -9.37 16.47
N ASP A 298 -13.12 -8.74 15.69
CA ASP A 298 -13.04 -7.29 15.49
C ASP A 298 -14.38 -6.73 14.93
N LEU A 299 -14.95 -7.38 13.90
CA LEU A 299 -16.25 -6.98 13.35
C LEU A 299 -17.43 -7.22 14.33
N ALA A 300 -17.27 -8.15 15.26
CA ALA A 300 -18.25 -8.38 16.33
C ALA A 300 -18.09 -7.39 17.51
N GLY A 301 -17.13 -6.44 17.43
CA GLY A 301 -16.87 -5.46 18.47
C GLY A 301 -16.11 -6.00 19.70
N VAL A 302 -15.52 -7.21 19.57
CA VAL A 302 -14.67 -7.76 20.64
C VAL A 302 -13.32 -7.04 20.62
N PRO A 303 -12.79 -6.55 21.76
CA PRO A 303 -11.45 -5.96 21.81
C PRO A 303 -10.39 -6.97 21.37
N VAL A 304 -9.68 -6.66 20.28
CA VAL A 304 -8.66 -7.55 19.69
C VAL A 304 -7.29 -6.89 19.58
N SER A 305 -7.20 -5.61 19.93
CA SER A 305 -5.94 -4.88 19.96
C SER A 305 -5.21 -5.15 21.26
N VAL A 306 -3.93 -5.52 21.19
CA VAL A 306 -3.07 -5.67 22.39
C VAL A 306 -2.89 -4.35 23.14
N LEU A 307 -3.20 -3.21 22.52
CA LEU A 307 -3.17 -1.89 23.15
C LEU A 307 -4.44 -1.59 23.95
N GLU A 308 -5.49 -2.37 23.78
CA GLU A 308 -6.80 -2.21 24.43
C GLU A 308 -7.04 -3.30 25.49
N VAL A 309 -6.22 -4.34 25.52
CA VAL A 309 -6.31 -5.40 26.52
C VAL A 309 -5.70 -4.87 27.80
N ALA A 310 -6.49 -4.78 28.86
CA ALA A 310 -5.98 -4.48 30.19
C ALA A 310 -5.08 -5.64 30.67
N PRO A 311 -3.97 -5.35 31.35
CA PRO A 311 -3.08 -6.36 31.92
C PRO A 311 -3.77 -7.15 33.05
#